data_9fd3a123b92a5da93c24ad9babdee7c4
#
_entry.id   9fd3a123b92a5da93c24ad9babdee7c4
#
_cell.length_a   1.000
_cell.length_b   1.000
_cell.length_c   1.000
_cell.angle_alpha   90.00
_cell.angle_beta   90.00
_cell.angle_gamma   90.00
#
_symmetry.space_group_name_H-M   'P 1'
#
loop_
_entity.id
_entity.type
_entity.pdbx_description
1 polymer ?
#
loop_
_entity_poly.entity_id
_entity_poly.type
_entity_poly.pdbx_seq_one_letter_code
_entity_poly.pdbx_strand_id
1 'polypeptide(L)'
;DERRRLLKPHIIDNKKINWAHISLACLMQAGYIERVLTFNFDSILSRACNMLGLHPSIYDFATANPHLYHLINDPSIVHLHGQGTGFVQLNTADETKEHTEKLSDFIANTLNSNPSLFIGYSGNADAFFPLLEEKYSEQHRLIWTGTKVTIDELESESVKIFLNKNNNITHY
;
A
#
# COMPACT_ATOMS: atom_id res chain seq x y z
N ASP A 1 15.69 -16.70 -13.06
CA ASP A 1 15.02 -15.55 -13.68
C ASP A 1 15.94 -14.33 -13.54
N GLU A 2 16.44 -13.83 -14.67
CA GLU A 2 17.46 -12.76 -14.74
C GLU A 2 16.92 -11.44 -14.16
N ARG A 3 15.66 -11.13 -14.40
CA ARG A 3 14.96 -9.95 -13.86
C ARG A 3 14.98 -9.93 -12.33
N ARG A 4 14.67 -11.06 -11.71
CA ARG A 4 14.68 -11.22 -10.26
C ARG A 4 16.09 -11.08 -9.67
N ARG A 5 17.10 -11.59 -10.39
CA ARG A 5 18.51 -11.48 -10.01
C ARG A 5 19.00 -10.04 -10.04
N LEU A 6 18.53 -9.23 -11.02
CA LEU A 6 18.85 -7.81 -11.12
C LEU A 6 18.15 -6.96 -10.04
N LEU A 7 16.90 -7.29 -9.70
CA LEU A 7 16.12 -6.55 -8.71
C LEU A 7 16.51 -6.87 -7.27
N LYS A 8 16.97 -8.08 -6.99
CA LYS A 8 17.28 -8.57 -5.63
C LYS A 8 18.21 -7.65 -4.83
N PRO A 9 19.38 -7.19 -5.37
CA PRO A 9 20.27 -6.31 -4.60
C PRO A 9 19.63 -4.96 -4.25
N HIS A 10 18.72 -4.46 -5.09
CA HIS A 10 18.07 -3.17 -4.92
C HIS A 10 16.85 -3.22 -4.02
N ILE A 11 16.19 -4.35 -3.94
CA ILE A 11 14.91 -4.53 -3.22
C ILE A 11 15.14 -5.18 -1.86
N ILE A 12 16.04 -6.16 -1.74
CA ILE A 12 16.12 -7.03 -0.57
C ILE A 12 17.31 -6.70 0.33
N ASP A 13 18.48 -6.45 -0.26
CA ASP A 13 19.74 -6.53 0.49
C ASP A 13 20.19 -5.23 1.18
N ASN A 14 19.66 -4.06 0.82
CA ASN A 14 20.20 -2.77 1.26
C ASN A 14 19.25 -1.85 2.05
N LYS A 15 18.04 -2.30 2.35
CA LYS A 15 17.08 -1.42 3.03
C LYS A 15 17.14 -1.59 4.54
N LYS A 16 17.31 -0.46 5.23
CA LYS A 16 17.33 -0.39 6.70
C LYS A 16 15.94 -0.02 7.21
N ILE A 17 15.59 -0.60 8.35
CA ILE A 17 14.42 -0.15 9.12
C ILE A 17 14.68 1.30 9.54
N ASN A 18 13.71 2.16 9.32
CA ASN A 18 13.72 3.57 9.76
C ASN A 18 12.55 3.83 10.72
N TRP A 19 12.49 5.05 11.25
CA TRP A 19 11.46 5.44 12.21
C TRP A 19 10.03 5.30 11.69
N ALA A 20 9.80 5.51 10.39
CA ALA A 20 8.46 5.34 9.81
C ALA A 20 7.98 3.88 9.91
N HIS A 21 8.87 2.92 9.65
CA HIS A 21 8.55 1.49 9.80
C HIS A 21 8.30 1.11 11.27
N ILE A 22 9.10 1.65 12.20
CA ILE A 22 8.91 1.41 13.64
C ILE A 22 7.59 2.02 14.11
N SER A 23 7.30 3.27 13.73
CA SER A 23 6.05 3.94 14.10
C SER A 23 4.83 3.18 13.57
N LEU A 24 4.88 2.74 12.33
CA LEU A 24 3.79 1.96 11.73
C LEU A 24 3.61 0.61 12.46
N ALA A 25 4.71 -0.08 12.78
CA ALA A 25 4.67 -1.31 13.55
C ALA A 25 4.10 -1.10 14.97
N CYS A 26 4.45 0.02 15.64
CA CYS A 26 3.85 0.39 16.94
C CYS A 26 2.33 0.64 16.83
N LEU A 27 1.89 1.33 15.78
CA LEU A 27 0.46 1.56 15.54
C LEU A 27 -0.29 0.25 15.27
N MET A 28 0.33 -0.67 14.54
CA MET A 28 -0.23 -2.02 14.34
C MET A 28 -0.29 -2.81 15.66
N GLN A 29 0.78 -2.77 16.46
CA GLN A 29 0.82 -3.45 17.77
C GLN A 29 -0.22 -2.89 18.75
N ALA A 30 -0.47 -1.57 18.70
CA ALA A 30 -1.47 -0.91 19.52
C ALA A 30 -2.92 -1.08 19.00
N GLY A 31 -3.12 -1.75 17.86
CA GLY A 31 -4.45 -1.98 17.26
C GLY A 31 -5.07 -0.76 16.58
N TYR A 32 -4.29 0.30 16.32
CA TYR A 32 -4.78 1.45 15.54
C TYR A 32 -4.77 1.19 14.04
N ILE A 33 -3.87 0.33 13.57
CA ILE A 33 -3.78 -0.11 12.18
C ILE A 33 -3.86 -1.63 12.16
N GLU A 34 -4.92 -2.15 11.58
CA GLU A 34 -5.14 -3.59 11.48
C GLU A 34 -4.53 -4.17 10.20
N ARG A 35 -4.59 -3.40 9.10
CA ARG A 35 -4.14 -3.88 7.79
C ARG A 35 -3.26 -2.85 7.08
N VAL A 36 -2.15 -3.32 6.54
CA VAL A 36 -1.26 -2.51 5.69
C VAL A 36 -1.26 -3.09 4.27
N LEU A 37 -1.63 -2.26 3.29
CA LEU A 37 -1.47 -2.56 1.88
C LEU A 37 -0.18 -1.91 1.38
N THR A 38 0.66 -2.66 0.69
CA THR A 38 1.95 -2.13 0.23
C THR A 38 2.25 -2.52 -1.21
N PHE A 39 2.82 -1.57 -1.96
CA PHE A 39 3.42 -1.81 -3.28
C PHE A 39 4.90 -2.20 -3.18
N ASN A 40 5.50 -2.05 -2.00
CA ASN A 40 6.89 -2.41 -1.78
C ASN A 40 7.07 -3.93 -1.79
N PHE A 41 8.15 -4.37 -2.41
CA PHE A 41 8.51 -5.78 -2.49
C PHE A 41 9.32 -6.27 -1.28
N ASP A 42 9.82 -5.35 -0.45
CA ASP A 42 10.68 -5.67 0.68
C ASP A 42 9.90 -6.15 1.92
N SER A 43 10.62 -6.77 2.85
CA SER A 43 10.08 -7.28 4.11
C SER A 43 10.37 -6.36 5.30
N ILE A 44 10.66 -5.07 5.07
CA ILE A 44 11.15 -4.19 6.13
C ILE A 44 10.09 -3.98 7.20
N LEU A 45 8.84 -3.76 6.81
CA LEU A 45 7.75 -3.57 7.77
C LEU A 45 7.51 -4.83 8.61
N SER A 46 7.47 -6.02 8.01
CA SER A 46 7.30 -7.26 8.77
C SER A 46 8.46 -7.51 9.74
N ARG A 47 9.69 -7.14 9.35
CA ARG A 47 10.85 -7.17 10.25
C ARG A 47 10.72 -6.18 11.40
N ALA A 48 10.22 -4.96 11.14
CA ALA A 48 9.95 -3.97 12.19
C ALA A 48 8.88 -4.49 13.18
N CYS A 49 7.81 -5.09 12.68
CA CYS A 49 6.79 -5.75 13.50
C CYS A 49 7.40 -6.86 14.38
N ASN A 50 8.21 -7.74 13.80
CA ASN A 50 8.86 -8.83 14.51
C ASN A 50 9.79 -8.32 15.63
N MET A 51 10.47 -7.19 15.46
CA MET A 51 11.29 -6.58 16.50
C MET A 51 10.47 -6.15 17.73
N LEU A 52 9.19 -5.86 17.54
CA LEU A 52 8.25 -5.51 18.61
C LEU A 52 7.47 -6.73 19.15
N GLY A 53 7.75 -7.93 18.66
CA GLY A 53 7.02 -9.14 19.04
C GLY A 53 5.65 -9.27 18.36
N LEU A 54 5.34 -8.45 17.34
CA LEU A 54 4.14 -8.56 16.54
C LEU A 54 4.43 -9.40 15.27
N HIS A 55 3.61 -10.39 15.00
CA HIS A 55 3.73 -11.31 13.85
C HIS A 55 2.50 -11.21 12.96
N PRO A 56 2.39 -10.16 12.11
CA PRO A 56 1.24 -10.00 11.24
C PRO A 56 1.18 -11.11 10.18
N SER A 57 -0.03 -11.45 9.76
CA SER A 57 -0.23 -12.34 8.60
C SER A 57 0.27 -11.65 7.33
N ILE A 58 1.01 -12.37 6.48
CA ILE A 58 1.56 -11.83 5.23
C ILE A 58 0.83 -12.44 4.05
N TYR A 59 0.27 -11.59 3.19
CA TYR A 59 -0.42 -12.01 1.97
C TYR A 59 0.28 -11.44 0.73
N ASP A 60 0.38 -12.25 -0.30
CA ASP A 60 0.96 -11.88 -1.59
C ASP A 60 -0.13 -11.97 -2.67
N PHE A 61 -0.73 -10.83 -3.00
CA PHE A 61 -1.84 -10.77 -3.95
C PHE A 61 -1.39 -10.79 -5.41
N ALA A 62 -0.09 -10.74 -5.71
CA ALA A 62 0.39 -11.05 -7.05
C ALA A 62 0.20 -12.54 -7.41
N THR A 63 0.08 -13.40 -6.40
CA THR A 63 -0.08 -14.86 -6.57
C THR A 63 -1.39 -15.41 -6.01
N ALA A 64 -1.94 -14.76 -4.98
CA ALA A 64 -3.22 -15.16 -4.40
C ALA A 64 -4.41 -14.64 -5.23
N ASN A 65 -5.55 -15.30 -5.10
CA ASN A 65 -6.81 -14.82 -5.68
C ASN A 65 -7.34 -13.63 -4.86
N PRO A 66 -7.40 -12.39 -5.40
CA PRO A 66 -7.86 -11.22 -4.64
C PRO A 66 -9.30 -11.32 -4.14
N HIS A 67 -10.17 -12.11 -4.78
CA HIS A 67 -11.55 -12.32 -4.33
C HIS A 67 -11.66 -13.03 -2.97
N LEU A 68 -10.57 -13.62 -2.49
CA LEU A 68 -10.49 -14.23 -1.15
C LEU A 68 -10.15 -13.22 -0.04
N TYR A 69 -10.20 -11.92 -0.31
CA TYR A 69 -9.85 -10.86 0.65
C TYR A 69 -10.64 -10.94 1.96
N HIS A 70 -11.84 -11.49 1.95
CA HIS A 70 -12.67 -11.71 3.14
C HIS A 70 -12.10 -12.76 4.12
N LEU A 71 -11.09 -13.52 3.70
CA LEU A 71 -10.36 -14.49 4.54
C LEU A 71 -9.08 -13.93 5.16
N ILE A 72 -8.78 -12.63 4.95
CA ILE A 72 -7.61 -11.99 5.54
C ILE A 72 -7.78 -11.95 7.06
N ASN A 73 -6.78 -12.47 7.77
CA ASN A 73 -6.69 -12.36 9.22
C ASN A 73 -5.79 -11.18 9.60
N ASP A 74 -6.35 -10.19 10.28
CA ASP A 74 -5.62 -9.05 10.80
C ASP A 74 -5.05 -9.34 12.22
N PRO A 75 -3.94 -8.73 12.63
CA PRO A 75 -3.19 -7.74 11.87
C PRO A 75 -2.48 -8.34 10.66
N SER A 76 -2.48 -7.62 9.54
CA SER A 76 -1.95 -8.15 8.27
C SER A 76 -1.14 -7.13 7.47
N ILE A 77 -0.22 -7.66 6.64
CA ILE A 77 0.49 -6.93 5.59
C ILE A 77 0.18 -7.60 4.26
N VAL A 78 -0.38 -6.86 3.33
CA VAL A 78 -0.78 -7.34 2.00
C VAL A 78 0.11 -6.69 0.94
N HIS A 79 0.93 -7.50 0.27
CA HIS A 79 1.72 -7.07 -0.87
C HIS A 79 0.86 -7.12 -2.13
N LEU A 80 0.56 -5.94 -2.68
CA LEU A 80 -0.33 -5.82 -3.83
C LEU A 80 0.34 -6.25 -5.14
N HIS A 81 1.62 -5.98 -5.31
CA HIS A 81 2.40 -6.28 -6.52
C HIS A 81 3.39 -7.43 -6.37
N GLY A 82 3.33 -8.15 -5.26
CA GLY A 82 4.21 -9.26 -4.95
C GLY A 82 5.28 -8.93 -3.92
N GLN A 83 6.05 -9.93 -3.55
CA GLN A 83 7.15 -9.84 -2.60
C GLN A 83 8.50 -10.10 -3.27
N GLY A 84 9.58 -9.54 -2.71
CA GLY A 84 10.94 -9.76 -3.21
C GLY A 84 11.38 -11.21 -3.20
N THR A 85 10.83 -12.02 -2.27
CA THR A 85 11.02 -13.48 -2.20
C THR A 85 9.87 -14.27 -2.81
N GLY A 86 8.79 -13.60 -3.25
CA GLY A 86 7.60 -14.21 -3.85
C GLY A 86 7.87 -14.84 -5.23
N PHE A 87 6.91 -15.57 -5.76
CA PHE A 87 7.00 -16.20 -7.09
C PHE A 87 6.79 -15.21 -8.22
N VAL A 88 5.99 -14.19 -8.01
CA VAL A 88 5.62 -13.16 -8.99
C VAL A 88 5.96 -11.79 -8.45
N GLN A 89 6.47 -10.91 -9.30
CA GLN A 89 6.72 -9.50 -9.04
C GLN A 89 6.18 -8.71 -10.23
N LEU A 90 5.12 -7.94 -10.00
CA LEU A 90 4.46 -7.13 -11.03
C LEU A 90 5.14 -5.76 -11.06
N ASN A 91 5.88 -5.47 -12.12
CA ASN A 91 6.65 -4.23 -12.20
C ASN A 91 6.65 -3.60 -13.60
N THR A 92 5.89 -4.11 -14.57
CA THR A 92 5.58 -3.42 -15.83
C THR A 92 4.22 -2.73 -15.74
N ALA A 93 4.04 -1.69 -16.55
CA ALA A 93 2.77 -0.95 -16.58
C ALA A 93 1.58 -1.84 -16.96
N ASP A 94 1.75 -2.72 -17.95
CA ASP A 94 0.68 -3.62 -18.39
C ASP A 94 0.32 -4.68 -17.35
N GLU A 95 1.34 -5.33 -16.75
CA GLU A 95 1.13 -6.32 -15.67
C GLU A 95 0.42 -5.70 -14.46
N THR A 96 0.85 -4.49 -14.06
CA THR A 96 0.26 -3.81 -12.92
C THR A 96 -1.16 -3.33 -13.21
N LYS A 97 -1.46 -2.88 -14.42
CA LYS A 97 -2.80 -2.45 -14.82
C LYS A 97 -3.81 -3.60 -14.76
N GLU A 98 -3.53 -4.70 -15.45
CA GLU A 98 -4.41 -5.88 -15.45
C GLU A 98 -4.64 -6.41 -14.03
N HIS A 99 -3.57 -6.42 -13.24
CA HIS A 99 -3.64 -6.89 -11.85
C HIS A 99 -4.44 -5.93 -10.95
N THR A 100 -4.28 -4.61 -11.14
CA THR A 100 -5.01 -3.59 -10.36
C THR A 100 -6.52 -3.71 -10.59
N GLU A 101 -6.94 -4.02 -11.82
CA GLU A 101 -8.35 -4.28 -12.13
C GLU A 101 -8.90 -5.48 -11.31
N LYS A 102 -8.10 -6.53 -11.13
CA LYS A 102 -8.46 -7.69 -10.30
C LYS A 102 -8.55 -7.36 -8.79
N LEU A 103 -7.85 -6.31 -8.35
CA LEU A 103 -7.90 -5.84 -6.96
C LEU A 103 -9.10 -4.92 -6.67
N SER A 104 -9.89 -4.56 -7.66
CA SER A 104 -10.94 -3.53 -7.58
C SER A 104 -11.89 -3.73 -6.39
N ASP A 105 -12.45 -4.94 -6.22
CA ASP A 105 -13.39 -5.23 -5.14
C ASP A 105 -12.72 -5.18 -3.77
N PHE A 106 -11.49 -5.68 -3.66
CA PHE A 106 -10.72 -5.63 -2.43
C PHE A 106 -10.41 -4.19 -2.01
N ILE A 107 -9.97 -3.35 -2.95
CA ILE A 107 -9.67 -1.94 -2.69
C ILE A 107 -10.95 -1.18 -2.33
N ALA A 108 -12.03 -1.37 -3.10
CA ALA A 108 -13.33 -0.76 -2.79
C ALA A 108 -13.81 -1.14 -1.38
N ASN A 109 -13.74 -2.42 -1.01
CA ASN A 109 -14.10 -2.87 0.32
C ASN A 109 -13.22 -2.23 1.40
N THR A 110 -11.90 -2.21 1.21
CA THR A 110 -10.96 -1.63 2.19
C THR A 110 -11.22 -0.14 2.42
N LEU A 111 -11.38 0.65 1.35
CA LEU A 111 -11.62 2.10 1.43
C LEU A 111 -12.96 2.46 2.05
N ASN A 112 -13.98 1.61 1.85
CA ASN A 112 -15.36 1.88 2.27
C ASN A 112 -15.73 1.18 3.59
N SER A 113 -14.82 0.44 4.20
CA SER A 113 -15.06 -0.21 5.51
C SER A 113 -14.38 0.50 6.66
N ASN A 114 -13.26 1.20 6.43
CA ASN A 114 -12.44 1.80 7.48
C ASN A 114 -11.76 3.08 7.01
N PRO A 115 -11.41 4.00 7.94
CA PRO A 115 -10.51 5.10 7.62
C PRO A 115 -9.18 4.60 7.05
N SER A 116 -8.63 5.32 6.09
CA SER A 116 -7.41 4.93 5.38
C SER A 116 -6.31 5.97 5.54
N LEU A 117 -5.08 5.49 5.76
CA LEU A 117 -3.88 6.32 5.87
C LEU A 117 -2.93 5.98 4.72
N PHE A 118 -2.67 6.96 3.85
CA PHE A 118 -1.71 6.86 2.76
C PHE A 118 -0.36 7.45 3.18
N ILE A 119 0.70 6.65 3.09
CA ILE A 119 2.06 7.04 3.51
C ILE A 119 3.01 6.88 2.33
N GLY A 120 3.62 8.00 1.91
CA GLY A 120 4.65 7.99 0.86
C GLY A 120 4.15 7.58 -0.53
N TYR A 121 2.85 7.67 -0.77
CA TYR A 121 2.24 7.39 -2.06
C TYR A 121 2.07 8.70 -2.84
N SER A 122 2.65 8.76 -4.04
CA SER A 122 2.64 9.97 -4.87
C SER A 122 1.40 10.10 -5.77
N GLY A 123 0.75 8.99 -6.09
CA GLY A 123 -0.34 8.93 -7.08
C GLY A 123 0.11 9.24 -8.51
N ASN A 124 1.42 9.23 -8.78
CA ASN A 124 1.96 9.57 -10.10
C ASN A 124 1.96 8.37 -11.03
N ALA A 125 1.26 8.51 -12.16
CA ALA A 125 1.35 7.63 -13.34
C ALA A 125 1.28 6.12 -13.06
N ASP A 126 0.54 5.70 -12.06
CA ASP A 126 0.28 4.30 -11.77
C ASP A 126 -1.18 3.90 -12.05
N ALA A 127 -1.43 2.61 -12.14
CA ALA A 127 -2.77 2.09 -12.40
C ALA A 127 -3.68 2.11 -11.16
N PHE A 128 -3.12 2.32 -9.96
CA PHE A 128 -3.86 2.28 -8.71
C PHE A 128 -4.60 3.60 -8.44
N PHE A 129 -4.01 4.75 -8.78
CA PHE A 129 -4.66 6.04 -8.51
C PHE A 129 -6.02 6.22 -9.19
N PRO A 130 -6.19 5.88 -10.48
CA PRO A 130 -7.52 5.90 -11.11
C PRO A 130 -8.54 4.98 -10.42
N LEU A 131 -8.09 3.82 -9.95
CA LEU A 131 -8.95 2.91 -9.19
C LEU A 131 -9.33 3.50 -7.83
N LEU A 132 -8.39 4.12 -7.13
CA LEU A 132 -8.65 4.83 -5.87
C LEU A 132 -9.70 5.94 -6.08
N GLU A 133 -9.52 6.76 -7.11
CA GLU A 133 -10.45 7.85 -7.44
C GLU A 133 -11.86 7.34 -7.76
N GLU A 134 -11.97 6.23 -8.49
CA GLU A 134 -13.24 5.59 -8.83
C GLU A 134 -13.94 4.97 -7.60
N LYS A 135 -13.19 4.32 -6.72
CA LYS A 135 -13.74 3.48 -5.64
C LYS A 135 -13.90 4.19 -4.30
N TYR A 136 -13.25 5.34 -4.11
CA TYR A 136 -13.40 6.10 -2.87
C TYR A 136 -14.75 6.81 -2.82
N SER A 137 -15.60 6.43 -1.85
CA SER A 137 -16.99 6.91 -1.73
C SER A 137 -17.20 7.93 -0.61
N GLU A 138 -16.13 8.47 -0.01
CA GLU A 138 -16.17 9.43 1.11
C GLU A 138 -16.91 8.93 2.39
N GLN A 139 -17.19 7.64 2.49
CA GLN A 139 -17.83 7.07 3.69
C GLN A 139 -16.92 7.15 4.92
N HIS A 140 -15.62 6.99 4.73
CA HIS A 140 -14.62 7.06 5.77
C HIS A 140 -13.54 8.08 5.44
N ARG A 141 -12.87 8.59 6.48
CA ARG A 141 -11.78 9.55 6.32
C ARG A 141 -10.60 8.91 5.60
N LEU A 142 -10.01 9.66 4.68
CA LEU A 142 -8.74 9.36 4.05
C LEU A 142 -7.70 10.40 4.52
N ILE A 143 -6.60 9.91 5.08
CA ILE A 143 -5.48 10.74 5.51
C ILE A 143 -4.34 10.51 4.52
N TRP A 144 -3.90 11.57 3.86
CA TRP A 144 -2.80 11.52 2.89
C TRP A 144 -1.57 12.20 3.47
N THR A 145 -0.47 11.43 3.65
CA THR A 145 0.77 12.00 4.15
C THR A 145 1.82 12.03 3.05
N GLY A 146 2.50 13.17 2.94
CA GLY A 146 3.53 13.39 1.92
C GLY A 146 4.73 14.13 2.46
N THR A 147 5.68 14.43 1.59
CA THR A 147 6.85 15.26 1.89
C THR A 147 6.64 16.74 1.56
N LYS A 148 5.53 17.07 0.92
CA LYS A 148 5.17 18.44 0.53
C LYS A 148 4.28 19.06 1.59
N VAL A 149 4.51 20.32 1.90
CA VAL A 149 3.78 21.03 2.97
C VAL A 149 2.36 21.38 2.54
N THR A 150 2.15 21.64 1.26
CA THR A 150 0.85 22.02 0.71
C THR A 150 0.45 21.11 -0.46
N ILE A 151 -0.85 21.02 -0.71
CA ILE A 151 -1.40 20.28 -1.87
C ILE A 151 -0.88 20.88 -3.18
N ASP A 152 -0.71 22.20 -3.26
CA ASP A 152 -0.26 22.89 -4.48
C ASP A 152 1.18 22.50 -4.90
N GLU A 153 2.00 22.05 -3.95
CA GLU A 153 3.36 21.59 -4.22
C GLU A 153 3.44 20.15 -4.76
N LEU A 154 2.34 19.42 -4.80
CA LEU A 154 2.31 18.08 -5.37
C LEU A 154 2.57 18.13 -6.88
N GLU A 155 3.19 17.09 -7.42
CA GLU A 155 3.53 17.05 -8.85
C GLU A 155 2.33 16.63 -9.71
N SER A 156 1.45 15.76 -9.18
CA SER A 156 0.31 15.23 -9.92
C SER A 156 -0.91 16.13 -9.81
N GLU A 157 -1.35 16.67 -10.94
CA GLU A 157 -2.56 17.50 -11.00
C GLU A 157 -3.83 16.68 -10.65
N SER A 158 -3.89 15.43 -11.07
CA SER A 158 -5.01 14.54 -10.73
C SER A 158 -5.13 14.32 -9.22
N VAL A 159 -3.98 14.15 -8.53
CA VAL A 159 -3.96 14.02 -7.07
C VAL A 159 -4.41 15.32 -6.39
N LYS A 160 -3.97 16.49 -6.86
CA LYS A 160 -4.43 17.78 -6.33
C LYS A 160 -5.94 17.92 -6.43
N ILE A 161 -6.50 17.64 -7.60
CA ILE A 161 -7.95 17.70 -7.84
C ILE A 161 -8.68 16.75 -6.91
N PHE A 162 -8.21 15.51 -6.77
CA PHE A 162 -8.80 14.50 -5.91
C PHE A 162 -8.80 14.95 -4.44
N LEU A 163 -7.67 15.42 -3.93
CA LEU A 163 -7.53 15.88 -2.53
C LEU A 163 -8.39 17.10 -2.23
N ASN A 164 -8.50 18.06 -3.18
CA ASN A 164 -9.29 19.27 -3.00
C ASN A 164 -10.81 19.05 -3.17
N LYS A 165 -11.22 18.07 -3.96
CA LYS A 165 -12.64 17.80 -4.26
C LYS A 165 -13.35 17.11 -3.10
N ASN A 166 -12.64 16.29 -2.32
CA ASN A 166 -13.22 15.40 -1.34
C ASN A 166 -13.07 15.97 0.08
N ASN A 167 -14.19 16.27 0.74
CA ASN A 167 -14.22 16.88 2.07
C ASN A 167 -13.71 15.95 3.19
N ASN A 168 -13.72 14.65 2.98
CA ASN A 168 -13.27 13.64 3.95
C ASN A 168 -11.78 13.29 3.82
N ILE A 169 -11.04 14.03 2.99
CA ILE A 169 -9.60 13.85 2.83
C ILE A 169 -8.85 14.92 3.62
N THR A 170 -7.80 14.52 4.34
CA THR A 170 -6.88 15.42 5.02
C THR A 170 -5.47 15.15 4.53
N HIS A 171 -4.76 16.19 4.10
CA HIS A 171 -3.36 16.13 3.68
C HIS A 171 -2.46 16.67 4.78
N TYR A 172 -1.32 15.97 5.04
CA TYR A 172 -0.28 16.36 5.99
C TYR A 172 1.11 16.24 5.38
#